data_0a7ae76e9cd95771ccf6d308ad0c42ab
#
_entry.id   0a7ae76e9cd95771ccf6d308ad0c42ab
#
_cell.length_a   1.000
_cell.length_b   1.000
_cell.length_c   1.000
_cell.angle_alpha   90.00
_cell.angle_beta   90.00
_cell.angle_gamma   90.00
#
_symmetry.space_group_name_H-M   'P 1'
#
loop_
_entity.id
_entity.type
_entity.pdbx_description
1 polymer ?
#
loop_
_entity_poly.entity_id
_entity_poly.type
_entity_poly.pdbx_seq_one_letter_code
_entity_poly.pdbx_strand_id
1 'polypeptide(L)'
;MTPIQWETLIRDNRAFRRKVLGNNIRDRFKNFRRRGSQPEQLQKLQTDLLAESALDSAYIILIISSCAIATLGLLSNSAAVIIGAMIIAPLMLPIRGLAFGALQADITLFRKGVVAVVIGTLLAIAIASTLGWLVGLPSYGSEVLARSRPTLLDLGIAVVAGGISGYAKIETKISGSLAGTAIAVALMPPVCVIGLGLAQGNWSLSFGATLLYLTNLLGIALSCMVTFVVAGYTSMARARQPLIWTMALTAILLIPLGVSFARLVRQAQLETSLRKALLNRTVTFGRLQLLNSNTNWLANPPEVRLSVRAREPVTPRQVELLEKFIKKEMGQPFTLIFEVSEVEEIRSSEPTP
;
A
#
# COMPACT_ATOMS: atom_id res chain seq x y z
N MET A 1 -13.95 46.74 30.00
CA MET A 1 -13.00 46.30 28.95
C MET A 1 -13.68 46.47 27.61
N THR A 2 -13.11 47.25 26.72
CA THR A 2 -13.65 47.47 25.38
C THR A 2 -13.36 46.27 24.45
N PRO A 3 -14.18 46.01 23.43
CA PRO A 3 -13.97 44.89 22.48
C PRO A 3 -12.56 44.90 21.86
N ILE A 4 -11.97 46.06 21.68
CA ILE A 4 -10.61 46.24 21.13
C ILE A 4 -9.52 45.68 22.06
N GLN A 5 -9.72 45.72 23.38
CA GLN A 5 -8.76 45.18 24.36
C GLN A 5 -8.75 43.62 24.37
N TRP A 6 -9.89 43.00 24.08
CA TRP A 6 -9.97 41.55 23.97
C TRP A 6 -9.28 41.02 22.70
N GLU A 7 -9.43 41.69 21.56
CA GLU A 7 -8.77 41.27 20.32
C GLU A 7 -7.24 41.39 20.38
N THR A 8 -6.73 42.45 21.03
CA THR A 8 -5.28 42.60 21.23
C THR A 8 -4.71 41.51 22.15
N LEU A 9 -5.40 41.20 23.26
CA LEU A 9 -5.01 40.13 24.19
C LEU A 9 -5.03 38.73 23.54
N ILE A 10 -5.99 38.43 22.67
CA ILE A 10 -6.08 37.18 21.94
C ILE A 10 -4.97 37.10 20.88
N ARG A 11 -4.65 38.22 20.23
CA ARG A 11 -3.59 38.29 19.21
C ARG A 11 -2.21 38.11 19.83
N ASP A 12 -1.95 38.76 20.95
CA ASP A 12 -0.69 38.64 21.69
C ASP A 12 -0.50 37.24 22.30
N ASN A 13 -1.56 36.63 22.82
CA ASN A 13 -1.51 35.25 23.32
C ASN A 13 -1.27 34.22 22.21
N ARG A 14 -1.82 34.47 21.01
CA ARG A 14 -1.54 33.62 19.84
C ARG A 14 -0.11 33.80 19.33
N ALA A 15 0.40 35.03 19.31
CA ALA A 15 1.79 35.31 18.91
C ALA A 15 2.78 34.76 19.92
N PHE A 16 2.51 34.92 21.23
CA PHE A 16 3.31 34.33 22.30
C PHE A 16 3.30 32.81 22.27
N ARG A 17 2.15 32.16 22.14
CA ARG A 17 2.03 30.69 21.98
C ARG A 17 2.75 30.18 20.74
N ARG A 18 2.66 30.87 19.59
CA ARG A 18 3.41 30.50 18.38
C ARG A 18 4.92 30.62 18.57
N LYS A 19 5.38 31.65 19.27
CA LYS A 19 6.81 31.86 19.55
C LYS A 19 7.38 30.84 20.55
N VAL A 20 6.63 30.53 21.60
CA VAL A 20 7.00 29.52 22.61
C VAL A 20 6.94 28.10 22.03
N LEU A 21 5.89 27.76 21.28
CA LEU A 21 5.80 26.47 20.59
C LEU A 21 6.88 26.33 19.50
N GLY A 22 7.14 27.38 18.72
CA GLY A 22 8.17 27.38 17.68
C GLY A 22 9.58 27.21 18.25
N ASN A 23 9.88 27.88 19.35
CA ASN A 23 11.17 27.74 20.05
C ASN A 23 11.32 26.34 20.68
N ASN A 24 10.28 25.81 21.33
CA ASN A 24 10.31 24.45 21.89
C ASN A 24 10.49 23.36 20.82
N ILE A 25 9.83 23.51 19.67
CA ILE A 25 9.99 22.56 18.55
C ILE A 25 11.39 22.66 17.96
N ARG A 26 11.90 23.89 17.76
CA ARG A 26 13.23 24.13 17.22
C ARG A 26 14.34 23.62 18.14
N ASP A 27 14.18 23.78 19.44
CA ASP A 27 15.14 23.30 20.44
C ASP A 27 15.08 21.78 20.60
N ARG A 28 13.91 21.18 20.55
CA ARG A 28 13.74 19.72 20.48
C ARG A 28 14.40 19.14 19.23
N PHE A 29 14.22 19.80 18.08
CA PHE A 29 14.81 19.38 16.81
C PHE A 29 16.35 19.53 16.82
N LYS A 30 16.87 20.63 17.38
CA LYS A 30 18.32 20.82 17.59
C LYS A 30 18.91 19.76 18.52
N ASN A 31 18.21 19.44 19.61
CA ASN A 31 18.65 18.43 20.56
C ASN A 31 18.60 17.02 19.96
N PHE A 32 17.57 16.73 19.16
CA PHE A 32 17.47 15.47 18.41
C PHE A 32 18.62 15.31 17.41
N ARG A 33 18.94 16.36 16.66
CA ARG A 33 20.04 16.38 15.70
C ARG A 33 21.43 16.30 16.37
N ARG A 34 21.59 16.90 17.55
CA ARG A 34 22.84 16.82 18.32
C ARG A 34 23.12 15.41 18.84
N ARG A 35 22.11 14.63 19.17
CA ARG A 35 22.28 13.23 19.60
C ARG A 35 22.91 12.36 18.52
N GLY A 36 22.45 12.46 17.28
CA GLY A 36 22.98 11.70 16.16
C GLY A 36 24.44 12.02 15.80
N SER A 37 24.92 13.21 16.20
CA SER A 37 26.30 13.65 15.92
C SER A 37 27.31 13.12 16.95
N GLN A 38 26.89 12.41 18.01
CA GLN A 38 27.78 11.85 19.01
C GLN A 38 28.40 10.54 18.51
N PRO A 39 29.76 10.38 18.57
CA PRO A 39 30.45 9.20 18.05
C PRO A 39 29.96 7.89 18.68
N GLU A 40 29.67 7.89 19.96
CA GLU A 40 29.19 6.70 20.71
C GLU A 40 27.82 6.23 20.21
N GLN A 41 26.88 7.16 19.94
CA GLN A 41 25.54 6.82 19.43
C GLN A 41 25.59 6.35 17.97
N LEU A 42 26.50 6.93 17.18
CA LEU A 42 26.75 6.49 15.82
C LEU A 42 27.27 5.04 15.80
N GLN A 43 28.27 4.74 16.61
CA GLN A 43 28.87 3.40 16.72
C GLN A 43 27.87 2.37 17.24
N LYS A 44 27.07 2.73 18.25
CA LYS A 44 25.99 1.87 18.76
C LYS A 44 24.97 1.56 17.67
N LEU A 45 24.47 2.59 16.95
CA LEU A 45 23.51 2.41 15.87
C LEU A 45 24.07 1.51 14.76
N GLN A 46 25.35 1.70 14.38
CA GLN A 46 26.02 0.89 13.39
C GLN A 46 26.13 -0.57 13.81
N THR A 47 26.52 -0.84 15.07
CA THR A 47 26.62 -2.20 15.62
C THR A 47 25.26 -2.89 15.67
N ASP A 48 24.23 -2.17 16.12
CA ASP A 48 22.85 -2.68 16.18
C ASP A 48 22.31 -3.02 14.78
N LEU A 49 22.53 -2.14 13.79
CA LEU A 49 22.09 -2.37 12.41
C LEU A 49 22.87 -3.51 11.74
N LEU A 50 24.16 -3.70 12.10
CA LEU A 50 24.95 -4.84 11.66
C LEU A 50 24.39 -6.17 12.18
N ALA A 51 23.98 -6.21 13.45
CA ALA A 51 23.33 -7.37 14.04
C ALA A 51 21.97 -7.65 13.39
N GLU A 52 21.14 -6.62 13.18
CA GLU A 52 19.83 -6.75 12.51
C GLU A 52 19.93 -7.16 11.04
N SER A 53 21.07 -6.94 10.38
CA SER A 53 21.31 -7.31 8.98
C SER A 53 21.98 -8.67 8.84
N ALA A 54 22.21 -9.39 9.95
CA ALA A 54 22.81 -10.71 9.89
C ALA A 54 21.83 -11.76 9.36
N LEU A 55 22.36 -12.67 8.52
CA LEU A 55 21.66 -13.87 8.08
C LEU A 55 21.84 -14.97 9.14
N ASP A 56 21.14 -14.85 10.24
CA ASP A 56 21.14 -15.85 11.29
C ASP A 56 19.96 -16.85 11.16
N SER A 57 19.96 -17.87 11.97
CA SER A 57 18.90 -18.88 11.99
C SER A 57 17.54 -18.29 12.34
N ALA A 58 17.50 -17.27 13.21
CA ALA A 58 16.26 -16.60 13.59
C ALA A 58 15.65 -15.86 12.41
N TYR A 59 16.46 -15.12 11.65
CA TYR A 59 16.03 -14.44 10.43
C TYR A 59 15.42 -15.42 9.42
N ILE A 60 16.10 -16.55 9.16
CA ILE A 60 15.63 -17.56 8.20
C ILE A 60 14.32 -18.19 8.65
N ILE A 61 14.22 -18.59 9.94
CA ILE A 61 12.98 -19.19 10.50
C ILE A 61 11.82 -18.19 10.39
N LEU A 62 12.04 -16.91 10.71
CA LEU A 62 11.00 -15.88 10.61
C LEU A 62 10.57 -15.63 9.16
N ILE A 63 11.51 -15.66 8.18
CA ILE A 63 11.16 -15.58 6.75
C ILE A 63 10.31 -16.76 6.33
N ILE A 64 10.72 -18.00 6.67
CA ILE A 64 9.97 -19.21 6.32
C ILE A 64 8.56 -19.16 6.92
N SER A 65 8.47 -18.90 8.22
CA SER A 65 7.19 -18.89 8.94
C SER A 65 6.26 -17.78 8.43
N SER A 66 6.76 -16.55 8.31
CA SER A 66 5.96 -15.42 7.83
C SER A 66 5.52 -15.59 6.37
N CYS A 67 6.41 -16.12 5.50
CA CYS A 67 6.07 -16.41 4.10
C CYS A 67 5.00 -17.50 3.99
N ALA A 68 5.13 -18.61 4.75
CA ALA A 68 4.15 -19.67 4.76
C ALA A 68 2.76 -19.15 5.19
N ILE A 69 2.70 -18.42 6.32
CA ILE A 69 1.44 -17.85 6.82
C ILE A 69 0.87 -16.83 5.82
N ALA A 70 1.71 -15.93 5.26
CA ALA A 70 1.28 -14.95 4.28
C ALA A 70 0.73 -15.61 3.02
N THR A 71 1.40 -16.63 2.51
CA THR A 71 0.97 -17.37 1.32
C THR A 71 -0.35 -18.09 1.54
N LEU A 72 -0.49 -18.80 2.67
CA LEU A 72 -1.76 -19.43 3.04
C LEU A 72 -2.89 -18.40 3.25
N GLY A 73 -2.57 -17.24 3.85
CA GLY A 73 -3.49 -16.12 3.98
C GLY A 73 -3.94 -15.54 2.62
N LEU A 74 -3.03 -15.45 1.65
CA LEU A 74 -3.32 -15.02 0.28
C LEU A 74 -4.20 -16.04 -0.46
N LEU A 75 -3.89 -17.33 -0.33
CA LEU A 75 -4.67 -18.43 -0.94
C LEU A 75 -6.08 -18.54 -0.34
N SER A 76 -6.20 -18.34 0.97
CA SER A 76 -7.51 -18.31 1.66
C SER A 76 -8.25 -16.97 1.55
N ASN A 77 -7.68 -15.99 0.84
CA ASN A 77 -8.22 -14.64 0.67
C ASN A 77 -8.52 -13.93 2.02
N SER A 78 -7.70 -14.16 3.05
CA SER A 78 -7.87 -13.66 4.41
C SER A 78 -6.90 -12.53 4.73
N ALA A 79 -7.39 -11.28 4.69
CA ALA A 79 -6.59 -10.10 5.07
C ALA A 79 -6.05 -10.19 6.50
N ALA A 80 -6.81 -10.74 7.43
CA ALA A 80 -6.40 -10.86 8.83
C ALA A 80 -5.17 -11.76 9.01
N VAL A 81 -5.14 -12.93 8.33
CA VAL A 81 -3.99 -13.85 8.35
C VAL A 81 -2.77 -13.20 7.71
N ILE A 82 -2.96 -12.49 6.60
CA ILE A 82 -1.88 -11.78 5.90
C ILE A 82 -1.26 -10.71 6.82
N ILE A 83 -2.08 -9.92 7.53
CA ILE A 83 -1.61 -8.91 8.48
C ILE A 83 -0.81 -9.57 9.61
N GLY A 84 -1.30 -10.68 10.17
CA GLY A 84 -0.55 -11.44 11.19
C GLY A 84 0.83 -11.90 10.71
N ALA A 85 0.92 -12.42 9.49
CA ALA A 85 2.18 -12.83 8.88
C ALA A 85 3.17 -11.67 8.71
N MET A 86 2.66 -10.48 8.32
CA MET A 86 3.48 -9.29 8.13
C MET A 86 4.18 -8.84 9.41
N ILE A 87 3.54 -9.00 10.57
CA ILE A 87 4.13 -8.60 11.87
C ILE A 87 5.35 -9.46 12.22
N ILE A 88 5.38 -10.70 11.75
CA ILE A 88 6.47 -11.65 12.01
C ILE A 88 7.64 -11.43 11.03
N ALA A 89 7.37 -10.90 9.83
CA ALA A 89 8.34 -10.79 8.74
C ALA A 89 9.53 -9.88 9.07
N PRO A 90 10.78 -10.36 9.03
CA PRO A 90 11.95 -9.59 9.43
C PRO A 90 12.58 -8.75 8.31
N LEU A 91 11.99 -8.69 7.10
CA LEU A 91 12.58 -8.04 5.91
C LEU A 91 12.95 -6.56 6.12
N MET A 92 12.26 -5.87 7.04
CA MET A 92 12.53 -4.47 7.35
C MET A 92 13.89 -4.25 8.03
N LEU A 93 14.36 -5.22 8.81
CA LEU A 93 15.58 -5.11 9.59
C LEU A 93 16.81 -4.85 8.69
N PRO A 94 17.09 -5.70 7.69
CA PRO A 94 18.23 -5.48 6.80
C PRO A 94 18.07 -4.26 5.88
N ILE A 95 16.84 -3.81 5.60
CA ILE A 95 16.62 -2.60 4.79
C ILE A 95 17.12 -1.36 5.54
N ARG A 96 16.92 -1.27 6.85
CA ARG A 96 17.52 -0.18 7.66
C ARG A 96 19.04 -0.21 7.60
N GLY A 97 19.63 -1.41 7.68
CA GLY A 97 21.06 -1.60 7.58
C GLY A 97 21.62 -1.16 6.22
N LEU A 98 21.01 -1.59 5.12
CA LEU A 98 21.47 -1.18 3.79
C LEU A 98 21.31 0.35 3.57
N ALA A 99 20.22 0.95 4.05
CA ALA A 99 19.99 2.38 3.93
C ALA A 99 21.06 3.19 4.69
N PHE A 100 21.37 2.79 5.93
CA PHE A 100 22.39 3.44 6.73
C PHE A 100 23.82 3.17 6.21
N GLY A 101 24.10 1.92 5.78
CA GLY A 101 25.38 1.57 5.16
C GLY A 101 25.67 2.40 3.91
N ALA A 102 24.66 2.60 3.05
CA ALA A 102 24.76 3.47 1.89
C ALA A 102 25.09 4.92 2.28
N LEU A 103 24.44 5.46 3.32
CA LEU A 103 24.66 6.83 3.80
C LEU A 103 26.05 7.04 4.39
N GLN A 104 26.58 6.06 5.10
CA GLN A 104 27.89 6.13 5.75
C GLN A 104 29.05 5.69 4.86
N ALA A 105 28.74 5.20 3.64
CA ALA A 105 29.69 4.50 2.76
C ALA A 105 30.34 3.29 3.44
N ASP A 106 29.59 2.64 4.35
CA ASP A 106 29.99 1.39 4.99
C ASP A 106 29.61 0.20 4.11
N ILE A 107 30.59 -0.25 3.33
CA ILE A 107 30.39 -1.35 2.37
C ILE A 107 30.01 -2.65 3.08
N THR A 108 30.52 -2.88 4.30
CA THR A 108 30.24 -4.10 5.06
C THR A 108 28.76 -4.16 5.47
N LEU A 109 28.27 -3.09 6.07
CA LEU A 109 26.86 -3.00 6.49
C LEU A 109 25.93 -3.02 5.27
N PHE A 110 26.26 -2.24 4.22
CA PHE A 110 25.48 -2.21 2.98
C PHE A 110 25.37 -3.60 2.35
N ARG A 111 26.50 -4.28 2.18
CA ARG A 111 26.54 -5.64 1.60
C ARG A 111 25.75 -6.65 2.41
N LYS A 112 25.91 -6.65 3.75
CA LYS A 112 25.12 -7.54 4.63
C LYS A 112 23.63 -7.28 4.48
N GLY A 113 23.18 -6.03 4.48
CA GLY A 113 21.79 -5.67 4.28
C GLY A 113 21.24 -6.13 2.93
N VAL A 114 21.99 -5.88 1.85
CA VAL A 114 21.59 -6.33 0.50
C VAL A 114 21.50 -7.85 0.42
N VAL A 115 22.49 -8.58 0.92
CA VAL A 115 22.53 -10.04 0.88
C VAL A 115 21.36 -10.61 1.69
N ALA A 116 21.08 -10.09 2.87
CA ALA A 116 19.94 -10.54 3.68
C ALA A 116 18.59 -10.28 2.98
N VAL A 117 18.38 -9.11 2.37
CA VAL A 117 17.16 -8.81 1.61
C VAL A 117 17.03 -9.75 0.40
N VAL A 118 18.08 -9.94 -0.37
CA VAL A 118 18.05 -10.79 -1.58
C VAL A 118 17.78 -12.24 -1.21
N ILE A 119 18.51 -12.80 -0.23
CA ILE A 119 18.32 -14.19 0.19
C ILE A 119 16.93 -14.37 0.79
N GLY A 120 16.48 -13.47 1.67
CA GLY A 120 15.14 -13.53 2.26
C GLY A 120 14.04 -13.46 1.19
N THR A 121 14.19 -12.61 0.18
CA THR A 121 13.25 -12.48 -0.93
C THR A 121 13.22 -13.74 -1.80
N LEU A 122 14.37 -14.28 -2.19
CA LEU A 122 14.43 -15.48 -3.01
C LEU A 122 13.87 -16.70 -2.27
N LEU A 123 14.17 -16.83 -0.98
CA LEU A 123 13.62 -17.89 -0.13
C LEU A 123 12.09 -17.78 -0.03
N ALA A 124 11.57 -16.58 0.18
CA ALA A 124 10.12 -16.34 0.24
C ALA A 124 9.43 -16.62 -1.11
N ILE A 125 10.03 -16.24 -2.25
CA ILE A 125 9.51 -16.57 -3.57
C ILE A 125 9.47 -18.09 -3.77
N ALA A 126 10.54 -18.81 -3.41
CA ALA A 126 10.60 -20.26 -3.55
C ALA A 126 9.51 -20.96 -2.72
N ILE A 127 9.33 -20.56 -1.45
CA ILE A 127 8.29 -21.12 -0.57
C ILE A 127 6.89 -20.83 -1.12
N ALA A 128 6.62 -19.58 -1.52
CA ALA A 128 5.33 -19.20 -2.05
C ALA A 128 5.02 -19.90 -3.38
N SER A 129 6.03 -20.09 -4.24
CA SER A 129 5.86 -20.85 -5.48
C SER A 129 5.56 -22.32 -5.21
N THR A 130 6.26 -22.93 -4.27
CA THR A 130 6.03 -24.34 -3.89
C THR A 130 4.63 -24.53 -3.32
N LEU A 131 4.19 -23.65 -2.40
CA LEU A 131 2.85 -23.72 -1.83
C LEU A 131 1.77 -23.43 -2.90
N GLY A 132 2.01 -22.46 -3.79
CA GLY A 132 1.10 -22.16 -4.89
C GLY A 132 0.93 -23.33 -5.85
N TRP A 133 2.01 -24.03 -6.19
CA TRP A 133 1.98 -25.24 -7.01
C TRP A 133 1.27 -26.39 -6.31
N LEU A 134 1.53 -26.58 -5.00
CA LEU A 134 0.92 -27.67 -4.21
C LEU A 134 -0.60 -27.49 -4.08
N VAL A 135 -1.07 -26.26 -3.85
CA VAL A 135 -2.51 -25.97 -3.68
C VAL A 135 -3.23 -25.92 -5.03
N GLY A 136 -2.59 -25.47 -6.10
CA GLY A 136 -3.08 -25.51 -7.47
C GLY A 136 -4.41 -24.82 -7.73
N LEU A 137 -4.68 -23.67 -7.10
CA LEU A 137 -5.94 -22.92 -7.32
C LEU A 137 -6.06 -22.46 -8.76
N PRO A 138 -7.23 -22.62 -9.40
CA PRO A 138 -7.44 -22.18 -10.79
C PRO A 138 -7.46 -20.65 -10.94
N SER A 139 -7.84 -19.93 -9.90
CA SER A 139 -7.87 -18.46 -9.87
C SER A 139 -7.56 -17.93 -8.48
N TYR A 140 -6.99 -16.75 -8.43
CA TYR A 140 -6.68 -16.08 -7.15
C TYR A 140 -7.74 -15.09 -6.72
N GLY A 141 -7.89 -14.92 -5.41
CA GLY A 141 -8.81 -13.98 -4.78
C GLY A 141 -8.35 -12.52 -4.87
N SER A 142 -9.18 -11.64 -4.35
CA SER A 142 -8.97 -10.18 -4.38
C SER A 142 -7.69 -9.75 -3.67
N GLU A 143 -7.26 -10.46 -2.61
CA GLU A 143 -6.05 -10.15 -1.85
C GLU A 143 -4.77 -10.33 -2.67
N VAL A 144 -4.72 -11.34 -3.53
CA VAL A 144 -3.60 -11.56 -4.46
C VAL A 144 -3.62 -10.51 -5.59
N LEU A 145 -4.79 -10.28 -6.20
CA LEU A 145 -4.94 -9.36 -7.32
C LEU A 145 -4.65 -7.91 -6.92
N ALA A 146 -5.04 -7.48 -5.72
CA ALA A 146 -4.74 -6.14 -5.21
C ALA A 146 -3.23 -5.85 -5.16
N ARG A 147 -2.41 -6.87 -4.85
CA ARG A 147 -0.94 -6.74 -4.74
C ARG A 147 -0.20 -6.90 -6.06
N SER A 148 -0.90 -7.16 -7.15
CA SER A 148 -0.34 -7.17 -8.51
C SER A 148 -0.50 -5.84 -9.25
N ARG A 149 -1.17 -4.86 -8.65
CA ARG A 149 -1.49 -3.56 -9.26
C ARG A 149 -0.96 -2.41 -8.41
N PRO A 150 0.36 -2.15 -8.45
CA PRO A 150 0.98 -1.10 -7.65
C PRO A 150 0.45 0.28 -8.02
N THR A 151 0.29 1.15 -7.01
CA THR A 151 -0.20 2.50 -7.14
C THR A 151 0.73 3.51 -6.45
N LEU A 152 0.53 4.81 -6.71
CA LEU A 152 1.24 5.87 -5.98
C LEU A 152 0.91 5.88 -4.48
N LEU A 153 -0.26 5.36 -4.08
CA LEU A 153 -0.63 5.23 -2.67
C LEU A 153 0.28 4.24 -1.93
N ASP A 154 0.66 3.14 -2.59
CA ASP A 154 1.59 2.15 -2.02
C ASP A 154 2.95 2.77 -1.74
N LEU A 155 3.46 3.60 -2.67
CA LEU A 155 4.69 4.35 -2.43
C LEU A 155 4.55 5.32 -1.25
N GLY A 156 3.42 6.02 -1.13
CA GLY A 156 3.13 6.89 0.01
C GLY A 156 3.18 6.13 1.34
N ILE A 157 2.55 4.94 1.39
CA ILE A 157 2.58 4.06 2.55
C ILE A 157 4.02 3.61 2.85
N ALA A 158 4.78 3.21 1.83
CA ALA A 158 6.17 2.79 1.98
C ALA A 158 7.07 3.91 2.55
N VAL A 159 6.89 5.15 2.08
CA VAL A 159 7.63 6.33 2.57
C VAL A 159 7.31 6.62 4.04
N VAL A 160 6.03 6.59 4.42
CA VAL A 160 5.63 6.78 5.82
C VAL A 160 6.18 5.65 6.71
N ALA A 161 6.04 4.41 6.28
CA ALA A 161 6.53 3.23 6.98
C ALA A 161 8.05 3.27 7.19
N GLY A 162 8.81 3.62 6.14
CA GLY A 162 10.26 3.78 6.21
C GLY A 162 10.68 4.90 7.16
N GLY A 163 9.98 6.04 7.14
CA GLY A 163 10.22 7.16 8.06
C GLY A 163 10.02 6.76 9.52
N ILE A 164 8.91 6.09 9.83
CA ILE A 164 8.63 5.57 11.17
C ILE A 164 9.68 4.52 11.58
N SER A 165 10.06 3.63 10.66
CA SER A 165 11.08 2.60 10.93
C SER A 165 12.44 3.20 11.29
N GLY A 166 12.91 4.16 10.49
CA GLY A 166 14.16 4.87 10.78
C GLY A 166 14.10 5.62 12.12
N TYR A 167 12.96 6.28 12.39
CA TYR A 167 12.75 7.02 13.64
C TYR A 167 12.70 6.10 14.87
N ALA A 168 11.99 4.98 14.79
CA ALA A 168 11.88 3.99 15.86
C ALA A 168 13.23 3.36 16.22
N LYS A 169 14.16 3.26 15.27
CA LYS A 169 15.52 2.79 15.54
C LYS A 169 16.35 3.81 16.33
N ILE A 170 16.06 5.10 16.18
CA ILE A 170 16.74 6.19 16.86
C ILE A 170 16.15 6.44 18.26
N GLU A 171 14.83 6.39 18.38
CA GLU A 171 14.10 6.69 19.61
C GLU A 171 13.56 5.40 20.23
N THR A 172 14.29 4.87 21.23
CA THR A 172 13.98 3.58 21.87
C THR A 172 12.62 3.52 22.57
N LYS A 173 12.05 4.67 22.95
CA LYS A 173 10.70 4.75 23.55
C LYS A 173 9.58 4.29 22.61
N ILE A 174 9.82 4.34 21.30
CA ILE A 174 8.84 4.00 20.28
C ILE A 174 9.08 2.59 19.70
N SER A 175 10.29 2.05 19.88
CA SER A 175 10.73 0.81 19.22
C SER A 175 9.93 -0.45 19.60
N GLY A 176 9.30 -0.47 20.78
CA GLY A 176 8.64 -1.68 21.28
C GLY A 176 7.19 -1.89 20.81
N SER A 177 6.46 -0.83 20.45
CA SER A 177 5.01 -0.91 20.25
C SER A 177 4.53 -0.63 18.81
N LEU A 178 5.19 0.25 18.07
CA LEU A 178 4.68 0.75 16.79
C LEU A 178 5.52 0.33 15.59
N ALA A 179 6.80 0.05 15.79
CA ALA A 179 7.72 -0.24 14.70
C ALA A 179 7.44 -1.57 13.99
N GLY A 180 6.96 -2.57 14.73
CA GLY A 180 6.64 -3.89 14.17
C GLY A 180 5.36 -3.90 13.33
N THR A 181 4.32 -3.25 13.81
CA THR A 181 2.98 -3.37 13.22
C THR A 181 2.74 -2.53 11.97
N ALA A 182 3.20 -1.29 11.93
CA ALA A 182 2.96 -0.40 10.78
C ALA A 182 3.90 -0.66 9.59
N ILE A 183 5.05 -1.27 9.87
CA ILE A 183 6.19 -1.35 8.95
C ILE A 183 6.21 -2.67 8.17
N ALA A 184 5.67 -3.74 8.75
CA ALA A 184 5.64 -5.06 8.14
C ALA A 184 4.69 -5.15 6.92
N VAL A 185 3.78 -4.21 6.80
CA VAL A 185 2.62 -4.24 5.88
C VAL A 185 3.01 -4.29 4.41
N ALA A 186 4.20 -3.82 4.02
CA ALA A 186 4.46 -3.47 2.63
C ALA A 186 5.30 -4.48 1.82
N LEU A 187 6.01 -5.43 2.44
CA LEU A 187 7.04 -6.20 1.73
C LEU A 187 6.72 -7.68 1.54
N MET A 188 6.32 -8.40 2.58
CA MET A 188 6.16 -9.86 2.49
C MET A 188 5.04 -10.30 1.52
N PRO A 189 3.81 -9.72 1.54
CA PRO A 189 2.76 -10.17 0.64
C PRO A 189 3.07 -9.99 -0.85
N PRO A 190 3.64 -8.86 -1.33
CA PRO A 190 4.08 -8.77 -2.72
C PRO A 190 5.08 -9.86 -3.12
N VAL A 191 6.04 -10.19 -2.25
CA VAL A 191 7.00 -11.27 -2.51
C VAL A 191 6.30 -12.61 -2.64
N CYS A 192 5.32 -12.92 -1.77
CA CYS A 192 4.51 -14.13 -1.87
C CYS A 192 3.69 -14.16 -3.17
N VAL A 193 3.12 -13.02 -3.60
CA VAL A 193 2.37 -12.94 -4.86
C VAL A 193 3.27 -13.15 -6.08
N ILE A 194 4.54 -12.70 -6.04
CA ILE A 194 5.52 -13.05 -7.09
C ILE A 194 5.61 -14.57 -7.22
N GLY A 195 5.81 -15.27 -6.10
CA GLY A 195 5.91 -16.73 -6.07
C GLY A 195 4.64 -17.44 -6.56
N LEU A 196 3.47 -16.98 -6.13
CA LEU A 196 2.18 -17.52 -6.58
C LEU A 196 1.97 -17.33 -8.08
N GLY A 197 2.35 -16.17 -8.63
CA GLY A 197 2.27 -15.90 -10.06
C GLY A 197 3.20 -16.80 -10.88
N LEU A 198 4.43 -17.05 -10.37
CA LEU A 198 5.37 -17.99 -11.00
C LEU A 198 4.83 -19.43 -10.99
N ALA A 199 4.20 -19.86 -9.88
CA ALA A 199 3.61 -21.19 -9.77
C ALA A 199 2.52 -21.47 -10.82
N GLN A 200 1.75 -20.46 -11.20
CA GLN A 200 0.71 -20.55 -12.25
C GLN A 200 1.20 -20.19 -13.66
N GLY A 201 2.45 -19.79 -13.84
CA GLY A 201 2.93 -19.23 -15.11
C GLY A 201 2.31 -17.88 -15.47
N ASN A 202 1.71 -17.18 -14.50
CA ASN A 202 1.09 -15.86 -14.71
C ASN A 202 2.13 -14.75 -14.56
N TRP A 203 2.86 -14.48 -15.63
CA TRP A 203 3.92 -13.46 -15.67
C TRP A 203 3.42 -12.04 -15.39
N SER A 204 2.19 -11.71 -15.80
CA SER A 204 1.61 -10.40 -15.55
C SER A 204 1.40 -10.14 -14.05
N LEU A 205 0.91 -11.15 -13.31
CA LEU A 205 0.74 -11.13 -11.87
C LEU A 205 2.09 -10.96 -11.16
N SER A 206 3.08 -11.78 -11.54
CA SER A 206 4.43 -11.74 -10.96
C SER A 206 5.12 -10.41 -11.21
N PHE A 207 5.03 -9.87 -12.44
CA PHE A 207 5.63 -8.59 -12.79
C PHE A 207 5.01 -7.43 -12.00
N GLY A 208 3.68 -7.37 -11.91
CA GLY A 208 2.99 -6.35 -11.12
C GLY A 208 3.38 -6.40 -9.63
N ALA A 209 3.45 -7.59 -9.05
CA ALA A 209 3.87 -7.77 -7.67
C ALA A 209 5.36 -7.44 -7.45
N THR A 210 6.23 -7.73 -8.43
CA THR A 210 7.65 -7.34 -8.40
C THR A 210 7.79 -5.82 -8.41
N LEU A 211 7.02 -5.13 -9.25
CA LEU A 211 7.00 -3.67 -9.29
C LEU A 211 6.56 -3.08 -7.95
N LEU A 212 5.51 -3.63 -7.33
CA LEU A 212 5.06 -3.22 -5.99
C LEU A 212 6.16 -3.45 -4.94
N TYR A 213 6.79 -4.62 -4.94
CA TYR A 213 7.86 -4.94 -4.01
C TYR A 213 9.04 -3.97 -4.13
N LEU A 214 9.53 -3.71 -5.34
CA LEU A 214 10.64 -2.78 -5.59
C LEU A 214 10.29 -1.36 -5.20
N THR A 215 9.08 -0.92 -5.49
CA THR A 215 8.58 0.41 -5.10
C THR A 215 8.59 0.58 -3.59
N ASN A 216 8.07 -0.42 -2.86
CA ASN A 216 8.03 -0.39 -1.41
C ASN A 216 9.45 -0.45 -0.82
N LEU A 217 10.32 -1.32 -1.34
CA LEU A 217 11.71 -1.45 -0.91
C LEU A 217 12.47 -0.12 -1.04
N LEU A 218 12.40 0.51 -2.22
CA LEU A 218 13.08 1.79 -2.48
C LEU A 218 12.45 2.94 -1.70
N GLY A 219 11.13 3.01 -1.60
CA GLY A 219 10.41 4.02 -0.82
C GLY A 219 10.78 3.97 0.66
N ILE A 220 10.83 2.76 1.23
CA ILE A 220 11.25 2.52 2.62
C ILE A 220 12.72 2.90 2.81
N ALA A 221 13.62 2.43 1.93
CA ALA A 221 15.05 2.73 2.03
C ALA A 221 15.32 4.23 1.95
N LEU A 222 14.70 4.93 0.97
CA LEU A 222 14.82 6.37 0.80
C LEU A 222 14.34 7.13 2.04
N SER A 223 13.19 6.77 2.58
CA SER A 223 12.63 7.42 3.76
C SER A 223 13.44 7.15 5.03
N CYS A 224 13.98 5.93 5.20
CA CYS A 224 14.96 5.64 6.26
C CYS A 224 16.21 6.50 6.12
N MET A 225 16.77 6.64 4.90
CA MET A 225 17.92 7.50 4.64
C MET A 225 17.66 8.95 5.05
N VAL A 226 16.52 9.50 4.62
CA VAL A 226 16.10 10.87 4.95
C VAL A 226 16.00 11.03 6.47
N THR A 227 15.39 10.06 7.16
CA THR A 227 15.24 10.08 8.62
C THR A 227 16.61 10.09 9.34
N PHE A 228 17.56 9.28 8.92
CA PHE A 228 18.91 9.27 9.49
C PHE A 228 19.68 10.57 9.25
N VAL A 229 19.51 11.18 8.07
CA VAL A 229 20.11 12.50 7.75
C VAL A 229 19.50 13.60 8.60
N VAL A 230 18.16 13.64 8.71
CA VAL A 230 17.42 14.62 9.53
C VAL A 230 17.80 14.49 11.00
N ALA A 231 18.00 13.27 11.49
CA ALA A 231 18.45 12.99 12.86
C ALA A 231 19.94 13.32 13.11
N GLY A 232 20.70 13.68 12.08
CA GLY A 232 22.09 14.14 12.22
C GLY A 232 23.14 13.04 12.27
N TYR A 233 22.79 11.80 11.93
CA TYR A 233 23.74 10.67 11.89
C TYR A 233 24.69 10.74 10.69
N THR A 234 24.35 11.50 9.67
CA THR A 234 25.20 11.70 8.48
C THR A 234 25.15 13.16 8.03
N SER A 235 26.29 13.68 7.57
CA SER A 235 26.34 15.02 6.95
C SER A 235 25.68 15.00 5.59
N MET A 236 24.98 16.11 5.22
CA MET A 236 24.31 16.24 3.92
C MET A 236 25.29 16.07 2.75
N ALA A 237 26.53 16.49 2.90
CA ALA A 237 27.55 16.33 1.88
C ALA A 237 27.82 14.84 1.54
N ARG A 238 27.90 14.00 2.56
CA ARG A 238 28.12 12.55 2.42
C ARG A 238 26.84 11.83 1.93
N ALA A 239 25.68 12.24 2.42
CA ALA A 239 24.39 11.65 2.10
C ALA A 239 23.91 11.96 0.66
N ARG A 240 24.41 13.03 0.04
CA ARG A 240 23.91 13.54 -1.24
C ARG A 240 23.91 12.49 -2.34
N GLN A 241 25.00 11.78 -2.51
CA GLN A 241 25.15 10.82 -3.60
C GLN A 241 24.24 9.59 -3.47
N PRO A 242 24.19 8.88 -2.31
CA PRO A 242 23.26 7.79 -2.10
C PRO A 242 21.80 8.22 -2.23
N LEU A 243 21.41 9.38 -1.71
CA LEU A 243 20.06 9.91 -1.82
C LEU A 243 19.67 10.20 -3.28
N ILE A 244 20.58 10.78 -4.08
CA ILE A 244 20.33 11.05 -5.51
C ILE A 244 20.07 9.73 -6.25
N TRP A 245 20.91 8.72 -6.05
CA TRP A 245 20.73 7.42 -6.71
C TRP A 245 19.45 6.72 -6.30
N THR A 246 19.14 6.68 -5.01
CA THR A 246 17.90 6.06 -4.53
C THR A 246 16.68 6.83 -5.04
N MET A 247 16.75 8.17 -5.06
CA MET A 247 15.68 9.02 -5.56
C MET A 247 15.50 8.85 -7.09
N ALA A 248 16.59 8.73 -7.84
CA ALA A 248 16.51 8.47 -9.28
C ALA A 248 15.88 7.11 -9.60
N LEU A 249 16.28 6.05 -8.88
CA LEU A 249 15.67 4.74 -9.02
C LEU A 249 14.17 4.76 -8.66
N THR A 250 13.81 5.44 -7.55
CA THR A 250 12.41 5.62 -7.16
C THR A 250 11.63 6.41 -8.22
N ALA A 251 12.23 7.46 -8.79
CA ALA A 251 11.61 8.27 -9.85
C ALA A 251 11.35 7.46 -11.14
N ILE A 252 12.23 6.54 -11.50
CA ILE A 252 11.98 5.63 -12.64
C ILE A 252 10.73 4.77 -12.38
N LEU A 253 10.54 4.29 -11.15
CA LEU A 253 9.34 3.51 -10.78
C LEU A 253 8.07 4.36 -10.69
N LEU A 254 8.19 5.68 -10.51
CA LEU A 254 7.02 6.58 -10.52
C LEU A 254 6.28 6.58 -11.86
N ILE A 255 6.96 6.32 -12.97
CA ILE A 255 6.34 6.32 -14.31
C ILE A 255 5.26 5.23 -14.39
N PRO A 256 5.57 3.93 -14.22
CA PRO A 256 4.55 2.88 -14.27
C PRO A 256 3.50 3.00 -13.16
N LEU A 257 3.89 3.48 -11.97
CA LEU A 257 2.96 3.74 -10.88
C LEU A 257 1.98 4.86 -11.22
N GLY A 258 2.47 5.95 -11.80
CA GLY A 258 1.64 7.08 -12.22
C GLY A 258 0.61 6.66 -13.28
N VAL A 259 1.03 5.84 -14.25
CA VAL A 259 0.13 5.28 -15.26
C VAL A 259 -0.93 4.37 -14.60
N SER A 260 -0.52 3.51 -13.68
CA SER A 260 -1.45 2.63 -12.94
C SER A 260 -2.44 3.43 -12.10
N PHE A 261 -1.97 4.45 -11.41
CA PHE A 261 -2.80 5.33 -10.59
C PHE A 261 -3.80 6.13 -11.47
N ALA A 262 -3.33 6.70 -12.57
CA ALA A 262 -4.19 7.43 -13.50
C ALA A 262 -5.30 6.52 -14.08
N ARG A 263 -4.98 5.26 -14.41
CA ARG A 263 -5.97 4.26 -14.84
C ARG A 263 -6.99 3.98 -13.73
N LEU A 264 -6.54 3.80 -12.49
CA LEU A 264 -7.41 3.53 -11.34
C LEU A 264 -8.36 4.70 -11.08
N VAL A 265 -7.86 5.93 -11.08
CA VAL A 265 -8.68 7.15 -10.92
C VAL A 265 -9.70 7.26 -12.06
N ARG A 266 -9.27 7.04 -13.31
CA ARG A 266 -10.16 7.07 -14.48
C ARG A 266 -11.24 5.99 -14.38
N GLN A 267 -10.91 4.77 -13.96
CA GLN A 267 -11.88 3.70 -13.74
C GLN A 267 -12.90 4.08 -12.67
N ALA A 268 -12.46 4.60 -11.53
CA ALA A 268 -13.35 5.04 -10.45
C ALA A 268 -14.27 6.20 -10.88
N GLN A 269 -13.75 7.16 -11.66
CA GLN A 269 -14.56 8.24 -12.22
C GLN A 269 -15.59 7.73 -13.22
N LEU A 270 -15.20 6.82 -14.13
CA LEU A 270 -16.09 6.20 -15.09
C LEU A 270 -17.19 5.40 -14.39
N GLU A 271 -16.85 4.61 -13.36
CA GLU A 271 -17.82 3.83 -12.59
C GLU A 271 -18.83 4.73 -11.86
N THR A 272 -18.36 5.80 -11.24
CA THR A 272 -19.22 6.80 -10.59
C THR A 272 -20.15 7.50 -11.60
N SER A 273 -19.61 7.88 -12.75
CA SER A 273 -20.35 8.55 -13.81
C SER A 273 -21.36 7.61 -14.44
N LEU A 274 -21.00 6.35 -14.69
CA LEU A 274 -21.88 5.29 -15.19
C LEU A 274 -23.04 5.06 -14.22
N ARG A 275 -22.76 4.92 -12.94
CA ARG A 275 -23.79 4.75 -11.91
C ARG A 275 -24.74 5.94 -11.86
N LYS A 276 -24.22 7.17 -11.93
CA LYS A 276 -25.06 8.39 -12.00
C LYS A 276 -25.89 8.46 -13.27
N ALA A 277 -25.31 8.12 -14.42
CA ALA A 277 -26.04 8.11 -15.71
C ALA A 277 -27.16 7.08 -15.71
N LEU A 278 -26.90 5.86 -15.21
CA LEU A 278 -27.91 4.81 -15.09
C LEU A 278 -29.04 5.20 -14.14
N LEU A 279 -28.73 5.67 -12.93
CA LEU A 279 -29.76 5.94 -11.90
C LEU A 279 -30.56 7.22 -12.18
N ASN A 280 -29.91 8.29 -12.67
CA ASN A 280 -30.54 9.61 -12.72
C ASN A 280 -31.02 10.03 -14.12
N ARG A 281 -30.54 9.38 -15.20
CA ARG A 281 -30.82 9.81 -16.57
C ARG A 281 -31.52 8.77 -17.41
N THR A 282 -31.90 7.62 -16.85
CA THR A 282 -32.63 6.59 -17.59
C THR A 282 -33.97 6.28 -16.94
N VAL A 283 -35.03 6.23 -17.78
CA VAL A 283 -36.38 5.89 -17.32
C VAL A 283 -36.46 4.43 -16.86
N THR A 284 -35.63 3.56 -17.40
CA THR A 284 -35.57 2.14 -17.08
C THR A 284 -35.23 1.91 -15.59
N PHE A 285 -34.26 2.67 -15.03
CA PHE A 285 -33.88 2.57 -13.63
C PHE A 285 -34.85 3.25 -12.66
N GLY A 286 -35.81 4.05 -13.14
CA GLY A 286 -36.93 4.53 -12.32
C GLY A 286 -37.88 3.42 -11.85
N ARG A 287 -37.85 2.25 -12.52
CA ARG A 287 -38.64 1.05 -12.19
C ARG A 287 -37.84 -0.11 -11.65
N LEU A 288 -36.51 0.01 -11.61
CA LEU A 288 -35.57 -1.01 -11.17
C LEU A 288 -34.84 -0.53 -9.92
N GLN A 289 -34.64 -1.41 -8.94
CA GLN A 289 -33.78 -1.15 -7.80
C GLN A 289 -32.39 -1.77 -8.06
N LEU A 290 -31.35 -0.95 -8.21
CA LEU A 290 -29.98 -1.42 -8.32
C LEU A 290 -29.50 -1.93 -6.96
N LEU A 291 -29.19 -3.21 -6.86
CA LEU A 291 -28.64 -3.85 -5.64
C LEU A 291 -27.13 -3.80 -5.63
N ASN A 292 -26.51 -4.19 -6.75
CA ASN A 292 -25.05 -4.21 -6.88
C ASN A 292 -24.64 -3.89 -8.32
N SER A 293 -23.42 -3.37 -8.46
CA SER A 293 -22.80 -3.09 -9.76
C SER A 293 -21.35 -3.50 -9.70
N ASN A 294 -20.94 -4.36 -10.62
CA ASN A 294 -19.55 -4.82 -10.72
C ASN A 294 -19.08 -4.67 -12.17
N THR A 295 -17.92 -4.05 -12.37
CA THR A 295 -17.37 -3.79 -13.71
C THR A 295 -16.10 -4.61 -13.93
N ASN A 296 -16.13 -5.46 -14.95
CA ASN A 296 -14.95 -6.18 -15.42
C ASN A 296 -14.23 -5.35 -16.50
N TRP A 297 -13.20 -4.66 -16.09
CA TRP A 297 -12.38 -3.80 -16.95
C TRP A 297 -11.39 -4.56 -17.85
N LEU A 298 -11.27 -5.88 -17.70
CA LEU A 298 -10.38 -6.72 -18.51
C LEU A 298 -11.04 -7.17 -19.80
N ALA A 299 -12.37 -7.15 -19.86
CA ALA A 299 -13.11 -7.45 -21.08
C ALA A 299 -12.99 -6.28 -22.09
N ASN A 300 -13.08 -6.58 -23.37
CA ASN A 300 -13.07 -5.58 -24.43
C ASN A 300 -14.28 -5.81 -25.36
N PRO A 301 -15.32 -4.96 -25.30
CA PRO A 301 -15.52 -3.82 -24.40
C PRO A 301 -15.69 -4.22 -22.91
N PRO A 302 -15.48 -3.26 -21.95
CA PRO A 302 -15.67 -3.56 -20.51
C PRO A 302 -17.10 -4.03 -20.22
N GLU A 303 -17.22 -5.08 -19.39
CA GLU A 303 -18.49 -5.68 -18.99
C GLU A 303 -18.97 -5.12 -17.66
N VAL A 304 -20.19 -4.64 -17.60
CA VAL A 304 -20.84 -4.14 -16.38
C VAL A 304 -21.95 -5.09 -15.99
N ARG A 305 -21.77 -5.81 -14.89
CA ARG A 305 -22.79 -6.67 -14.29
C ARG A 305 -23.60 -5.85 -13.29
N LEU A 306 -24.91 -5.78 -13.55
CA LEU A 306 -25.87 -5.02 -12.77
C LEU A 306 -26.85 -6.00 -12.13
N SER A 307 -26.69 -6.24 -10.82
CA SER A 307 -27.70 -7.00 -10.06
C SER A 307 -28.83 -6.06 -9.70
N VAL A 308 -30.00 -6.28 -10.29
CA VAL A 308 -31.17 -5.42 -10.14
C VAL A 308 -32.36 -6.21 -9.62
N ARG A 309 -33.18 -5.54 -8.82
CA ARG A 309 -34.50 -6.01 -8.42
C ARG A 309 -35.53 -5.36 -9.30
N ALA A 310 -36.36 -6.17 -10.01
CA ALA A 310 -37.35 -5.70 -10.96
C ALA A 310 -38.71 -6.34 -10.66
N ARG A 311 -39.79 -5.57 -10.93
CA ARG A 311 -41.18 -6.08 -10.97
C ARG A 311 -41.56 -6.58 -12.36
N GLU A 312 -40.86 -6.09 -13.38
CA GLU A 312 -41.09 -6.46 -14.80
C GLU A 312 -39.73 -6.94 -15.38
N PRO A 313 -39.75 -7.94 -16.28
CA PRO A 313 -38.53 -8.47 -16.88
C PRO A 313 -37.84 -7.41 -17.77
N VAL A 314 -36.53 -7.31 -17.66
CA VAL A 314 -35.69 -6.44 -18.51
C VAL A 314 -35.59 -7.08 -19.90
N THR A 315 -36.00 -6.37 -20.95
CA THR A 315 -35.94 -6.88 -22.31
C THR A 315 -34.57 -6.63 -22.97
N PRO A 316 -34.12 -7.52 -23.89
CA PRO A 316 -32.86 -7.33 -24.62
C PRO A 316 -32.81 -5.99 -25.38
N ARG A 317 -33.95 -5.50 -25.89
CA ARG A 317 -34.01 -4.20 -26.56
C ARG A 317 -33.76 -3.01 -25.63
N GLN A 318 -34.18 -3.12 -24.37
CA GLN A 318 -33.89 -2.10 -23.36
C GLN A 318 -32.38 -2.09 -23.01
N VAL A 319 -31.74 -3.25 -22.94
CA VAL A 319 -30.31 -3.36 -22.74
C VAL A 319 -29.54 -2.71 -23.88
N GLU A 320 -29.90 -3.02 -25.14
CA GLU A 320 -29.25 -2.41 -26.31
C GLU A 320 -29.38 -0.88 -26.35
N LEU A 321 -30.57 -0.35 -26.01
CA LEU A 321 -30.78 1.10 -25.93
C LEU A 321 -29.93 1.75 -24.82
N LEU A 322 -29.82 1.08 -23.70
CA LEU A 322 -28.95 1.53 -22.58
C LEU A 322 -27.46 1.52 -22.94
N GLU A 323 -27.00 0.48 -23.64
CA GLU A 323 -25.64 0.42 -24.15
C GLU A 323 -25.32 1.55 -25.12
N LYS A 324 -26.23 1.84 -26.06
CA LYS A 324 -26.10 2.99 -26.96
C LYS A 324 -26.10 4.32 -26.24
N PHE A 325 -26.96 4.49 -25.23
CA PHE A 325 -26.99 5.68 -24.39
C PHE A 325 -25.68 5.87 -23.62
N ILE A 326 -25.18 4.82 -22.94
CA ILE A 326 -23.94 4.85 -22.20
C ILE A 326 -22.75 5.14 -23.12
N LYS A 327 -22.69 4.51 -24.28
CA LYS A 327 -21.65 4.79 -25.30
C LYS A 327 -21.62 6.27 -25.67
N LYS A 328 -22.79 6.90 -25.84
CA LYS A 328 -22.91 8.33 -26.17
C LYS A 328 -22.47 9.22 -25.00
N GLU A 329 -22.85 8.89 -23.78
CA GLU A 329 -22.58 9.68 -22.58
C GLU A 329 -21.12 9.53 -22.11
N MET A 330 -20.56 8.32 -22.21
CA MET A 330 -19.23 7.98 -21.67
C MET A 330 -18.11 8.02 -22.72
N GLY A 331 -18.46 8.14 -24.02
CA GLY A 331 -17.49 8.18 -25.11
C GLY A 331 -16.81 6.84 -25.42
N GLN A 332 -17.17 5.75 -24.74
CA GLN A 332 -16.66 4.40 -24.96
C GLN A 332 -17.76 3.35 -24.82
N PRO A 333 -17.66 2.21 -25.54
CA PRO A 333 -18.65 1.14 -25.45
C PRO A 333 -18.50 0.39 -24.10
N PHE A 334 -19.63 -0.09 -23.58
CA PHE A 334 -19.72 -1.02 -22.45
C PHE A 334 -20.72 -2.12 -22.82
N THR A 335 -20.47 -3.34 -22.35
CA THR A 335 -21.45 -4.44 -22.42
C THR A 335 -22.16 -4.52 -21.08
N LEU A 336 -23.49 -4.43 -21.10
CA LEU A 336 -24.32 -4.49 -19.90
C LEU A 336 -24.90 -5.90 -19.71
N ILE A 337 -24.67 -6.49 -18.55
CA ILE A 337 -25.23 -7.78 -18.15
C ILE A 337 -26.14 -7.54 -16.96
N PHE A 338 -27.43 -7.79 -17.12
CA PHE A 338 -28.42 -7.68 -16.05
C PHE A 338 -28.66 -9.03 -15.39
N GLU A 339 -28.44 -9.07 -14.09
CA GLU A 339 -28.84 -10.17 -13.21
C GLU A 339 -30.10 -9.73 -12.48
N VAL A 340 -31.25 -10.24 -12.93
CA VAL A 340 -32.57 -9.79 -12.45
C VAL A 340 -33.06 -10.73 -11.36
N SER A 341 -33.32 -10.17 -10.17
CA SER A 341 -34.01 -10.87 -9.07
C SER A 341 -35.49 -10.47 -9.10
N GLU A 342 -36.37 -11.42 -9.28
CA GLU A 342 -37.82 -11.21 -9.17
C GLU A 342 -38.22 -11.09 -7.69
N VAL A 343 -39.15 -10.18 -7.41
CA VAL A 343 -39.70 -9.97 -6.08
C VAL A 343 -41.18 -10.13 -6.10
N GLU A 344 -41.71 -11.14 -5.44
CA GLU A 344 -43.12 -11.32 -5.15
C GLU A 344 -43.41 -10.75 -3.75
N GLU A 345 -44.31 -9.75 -3.66
CA GLU A 345 -44.81 -9.25 -2.36
C GLU A 345 -45.95 -10.13 -1.89
N ILE A 346 -45.72 -10.95 -0.89
CA ILE A 346 -46.73 -11.75 -0.24
C ILE A 346 -47.24 -10.97 0.99
N ARG A 347 -48.50 -10.54 0.97
CA ARG A 347 -49.17 -9.92 2.13
C ARG A 347 -50.13 -10.92 2.75
N SER A 348 -50.30 -10.89 4.06
CA SER A 348 -51.35 -11.66 4.71
C SER A 348 -52.70 -11.15 4.24
N SER A 349 -53.60 -12.07 3.87
CA SER A 349 -54.94 -11.78 3.41
C SER A 349 -55.94 -11.42 4.52
N GLU A 350 -55.51 -11.40 5.78
CA GLU A 350 -56.40 -11.04 6.91
C GLU A 350 -56.19 -9.54 7.25
N PRO A 351 -57.27 -8.73 7.13
CA PRO A 351 -57.26 -7.41 7.74
C PRO A 351 -57.32 -7.62 9.28
N THR A 352 -56.34 -7.16 9.99
CA THR A 352 -56.40 -7.05 11.46
C THR A 352 -57.62 -6.21 11.85
N PRO A 353 -58.46 -6.68 12.79
CA PRO A 353 -59.66 -5.96 13.26
C PRO A 353 -59.32 -4.65 13.95
#